data_2a8079708dab2303d87f15ba2c689d4a
#
_entry.id   2a8079708dab2303d87f15ba2c689d4a
#
_cell.length_a   1.000
_cell.length_b   1.000
_cell.length_c   1.000
_cell.angle_alpha   90.00
_cell.angle_beta   90.00
_cell.angle_gamma   90.00
#
_symmetry.space_group_name_H-M   'P 1'
#
loop_
_entity.id
_entity.type
_entity.pdbx_description
1 polymer ?
#
loop_
_entity_poly.entity_id
_entity_poly.type
_entity_poly.pdbx_seq_one_letter_code
_entity_poly.pdbx_strand_id
1 'polypeptide(L)'
;GLKKLGLNVTITEMLPQIVPRSLDKDMADILTNYLELEGINVVLGQPITDLNGEEKVKSACFGDGTCIDADMVILATGVRPELELAKMAGCEIGRWAILVNERMETSVEDVYAVGDCVESQDLILGANTISHLGTTAVRQSKTLARTITGRKSKFNPVLNSMVSKVGKLEFGAVGLTTSFAQQNNIKPVVEKVEALTRARYYPNAKPMDIKVICDADGRIIGCQIIAEERVAERIDTMTLAITEGLTCFDLSNMEFAYAPPVSMVTDPLVIAVEEVSKKFN
;
A
#
# COMPACT_ATOMS: atom_id res chain seq x y z
N GLY A 1 -15.01 12.01 4.22
CA GLY A 1 -16.35 11.92 4.86
C GLY A 1 -16.61 13.12 5.77
N LEU A 2 -15.95 13.24 6.92
CA LEU A 2 -16.24 14.25 7.96
C LEU A 2 -16.16 15.70 7.44
N LYS A 3 -15.14 16.05 6.65
CA LYS A 3 -15.05 17.39 6.05
C LYS A 3 -16.26 17.76 5.19
N LYS A 4 -16.81 16.79 4.43
CA LYS A 4 -18.02 17.01 3.61
C LYS A 4 -19.29 17.24 4.45
N LEU A 5 -19.26 16.85 5.73
CA LEU A 5 -20.32 17.14 6.71
C LEU A 5 -20.14 18.49 7.39
N GLY A 6 -19.18 19.31 6.98
CA GLY A 6 -18.92 20.64 7.51
C GLY A 6 -18.05 20.65 8.79
N LEU A 7 -17.49 19.52 9.20
CA LEU A 7 -16.64 19.46 10.39
C LEU A 7 -15.23 20.01 10.11
N ASN A 8 -14.62 20.59 11.13
CA ASN A 8 -13.19 20.89 11.11
C ASN A 8 -12.43 19.60 11.36
N VAL A 9 -11.55 19.23 10.44
CA VAL A 9 -10.82 17.97 10.49
C VAL A 9 -9.33 18.23 10.55
N THR A 10 -8.68 17.64 11.54
CA THR A 10 -7.22 17.56 11.64
C THR A 10 -6.80 16.10 11.56
N ILE A 11 -5.84 15.77 10.71
CA ILE A 11 -5.17 14.48 10.64
C ILE A 11 -3.82 14.64 11.32
N THR A 12 -3.49 13.74 12.26
CA THR A 12 -2.18 13.70 12.88
C THR A 12 -1.48 12.38 12.58
N GLU A 13 -0.20 12.45 12.26
CA GLU A 13 0.64 11.29 12.00
C GLU A 13 1.99 11.47 12.72
N MET A 14 2.41 10.46 13.48
CA MET A 14 3.69 10.50 14.21
C MET A 14 4.91 10.44 13.28
N LEU A 15 4.76 9.90 12.09
CA LEU A 15 5.81 9.86 11.08
C LEU A 15 5.81 11.14 10.22
N PRO A 16 6.91 11.44 9.51
CA PRO A 16 7.05 12.71 8.75
C PRO A 16 6.23 12.73 7.44
N GLN A 17 5.34 11.78 7.21
CA GLN A 17 4.46 11.70 6.04
C GLN A 17 3.22 10.86 6.34
N ILE A 18 2.13 11.09 5.60
CA ILE A 18 0.97 10.19 5.58
C ILE A 18 1.26 8.91 4.80
N VAL A 19 0.49 7.84 5.05
CA VAL A 19 0.60 6.51 4.39
C VAL A 19 2.03 5.99 4.20
N PRO A 20 2.88 6.02 5.24
CA PRO A 20 4.33 5.82 5.13
C PRO A 20 4.73 4.39 4.73
N ARG A 21 3.81 3.42 4.87
CA ARG A 21 4.07 2.03 4.47
C ARG A 21 3.86 1.76 2.99
N SER A 22 3.13 2.64 2.31
CA SER A 22 2.69 2.40 0.93
C SER A 22 3.31 3.37 -0.07
N LEU A 23 3.57 4.61 0.35
CA LEU A 23 4.08 5.65 -0.53
C LEU A 23 5.44 6.17 -0.05
N ASP A 24 6.29 6.51 -1.00
CA ASP A 24 7.45 7.36 -0.74
C ASP A 24 7.01 8.80 -0.44
N LYS A 25 7.88 9.57 0.20
CA LYS A 25 7.53 10.91 0.67
C LYS A 25 7.03 11.85 -0.44
N ASP A 26 7.68 11.86 -1.58
CA ASP A 26 7.33 12.70 -2.73
C ASP A 26 5.95 12.35 -3.32
N MET A 27 5.51 11.12 -3.22
CA MET A 27 4.16 10.69 -3.59
C MET A 27 3.16 11.02 -2.47
N ALA A 28 3.51 10.78 -1.21
CA ALA A 28 2.67 11.13 -0.07
C ALA A 28 2.40 12.64 0.03
N ASP A 29 3.36 13.48 -0.35
CA ASP A 29 3.22 14.94 -0.36
C ASP A 29 2.12 15.40 -1.33
N ILE A 30 1.88 14.70 -2.45
CA ILE A 30 0.75 14.98 -3.36
C ILE A 30 -0.59 14.84 -2.62
N LEU A 31 -0.74 13.76 -1.85
CA LEU A 31 -1.97 13.54 -1.06
C LEU A 31 -2.09 14.53 0.09
N THR A 32 -0.97 14.87 0.75
CA THR A 32 -0.94 15.87 1.82
C THR A 32 -1.39 17.22 1.31
N ASN A 33 -0.80 17.70 0.22
CA ASN A 33 -1.18 18.97 -0.42
C ASN A 33 -2.65 18.97 -0.85
N TYR A 34 -3.15 17.85 -1.39
CA TYR A 34 -4.56 17.73 -1.75
C TYR A 34 -5.48 17.85 -0.53
N LEU A 35 -5.15 17.19 0.59
CA LEU A 35 -5.93 17.28 1.83
C LEU A 35 -5.97 18.70 2.37
N GLU A 36 -4.85 19.41 2.37
CA GLU A 36 -4.74 20.80 2.80
C GLU A 36 -5.55 21.75 1.91
N LEU A 37 -5.51 21.55 0.59
CA LEU A 37 -6.36 22.30 -0.36
C LEU A 37 -7.86 22.05 -0.14
N GLU A 38 -8.24 20.85 0.31
CA GLU A 38 -9.63 20.54 0.70
C GLU A 38 -9.97 21.08 2.11
N GLY A 39 -9.04 21.81 2.76
CA GLY A 39 -9.23 22.45 4.06
C GLY A 39 -9.18 21.47 5.24
N ILE A 40 -8.45 20.38 5.09
CA ILE A 40 -8.11 19.46 6.18
C ILE A 40 -6.75 19.85 6.72
N ASN A 41 -6.63 20.06 8.03
CA ASN A 41 -5.34 20.32 8.66
C ASN A 41 -4.55 19.01 8.79
N VAL A 42 -3.26 19.02 8.42
CA VAL A 42 -2.38 17.84 8.50
C VAL A 42 -1.18 18.18 9.38
N VAL A 43 -1.01 17.44 10.48
CA VAL A 43 0.12 17.59 11.42
C VAL A 43 0.96 16.31 11.35
N LEU A 44 2.20 16.46 10.90
CA LEU A 44 3.14 15.36 10.67
C LEU A 44 4.30 15.40 11.65
N GLY A 45 4.90 14.24 11.94
CA GLY A 45 6.09 14.12 12.79
C GLY A 45 5.82 14.34 14.28
N GLN A 46 4.55 14.41 14.69
CA GLN A 46 4.18 14.69 16.08
C GLN A 46 3.15 13.65 16.56
N PRO A 47 3.53 12.76 17.50
CA PRO A 47 2.58 11.84 18.11
C PRO A 47 1.64 12.57 19.08
N ILE A 48 0.36 12.19 19.08
CA ILE A 48 -0.55 12.52 20.17
C ILE A 48 -0.15 11.67 21.38
N THR A 49 0.07 12.32 22.52
CA THR A 49 0.47 11.67 23.77
C THR A 49 -0.66 11.61 24.78
N ASP A 50 -1.54 12.62 24.76
CA ASP A 50 -2.60 12.74 25.76
C ASP A 50 -3.92 13.22 25.14
N LEU A 51 -5.02 12.78 25.74
CA LEU A 51 -6.37 13.26 25.47
C LEU A 51 -6.92 13.86 26.76
N ASN A 52 -7.29 15.14 26.73
CA ASN A 52 -7.83 15.83 27.88
C ASN A 52 -9.36 15.95 27.81
N GLY A 53 -9.98 15.90 28.97
CA GLY A 53 -11.42 16.03 29.17
C GLY A 53 -11.84 15.17 30.37
N GLU A 54 -13.01 15.41 30.91
CA GLU A 54 -13.57 14.61 32.03
C GLU A 54 -14.56 13.58 31.50
N GLU A 55 -15.76 14.03 31.15
CA GLU A 55 -16.82 13.15 30.56
C GLU A 55 -16.70 13.04 29.03
N LYS A 56 -16.11 14.05 28.40
CA LYS A 56 -15.90 14.12 26.93
C LYS A 56 -14.52 14.66 26.66
N VAL A 57 -13.95 14.25 25.52
CA VAL A 57 -12.70 14.81 25.02
C VAL A 57 -12.90 16.32 24.76
N LYS A 58 -11.92 17.13 25.15
CA LYS A 58 -11.86 18.57 24.88
C LYS A 58 -10.64 18.95 24.04
N SER A 59 -9.55 18.21 24.18
CA SER A 59 -8.34 18.45 23.40
C SER A 59 -7.50 17.18 23.25
N ALA A 60 -6.69 17.17 22.20
CA ALA A 60 -5.63 16.20 21.98
C ALA A 60 -4.28 16.92 22.04
N CYS A 61 -3.31 16.40 22.79
CA CYS A 61 -2.03 17.05 23.05
C CYS A 61 -0.88 16.26 22.47
N PHE A 62 0.12 16.98 21.98
CA PHE A 62 1.35 16.44 21.41
C PHE A 62 2.45 16.34 22.49
N GLY A 63 3.51 15.60 22.16
CA GLY A 63 4.65 15.40 23.06
C GLY A 63 5.45 16.66 23.40
N ASP A 64 5.31 17.74 22.64
CA ASP A 64 5.90 19.05 22.92
C ASP A 64 5.04 19.93 23.86
N GLY A 65 3.88 19.43 24.30
CA GLY A 65 2.96 20.12 25.18
C GLY A 65 1.94 21.02 24.47
N THR A 66 1.99 21.15 23.15
CA THR A 66 0.94 21.85 22.40
C THR A 66 -0.30 20.98 22.30
N CYS A 67 -1.49 21.60 22.25
CA CYS A 67 -2.75 20.91 22.20
C CYS A 67 -3.66 21.47 21.11
N ILE A 68 -4.52 20.64 20.56
CA ILE A 68 -5.56 20.99 19.61
C ILE A 68 -6.92 20.71 20.26
N ASP A 69 -7.82 21.68 20.22
CA ASP A 69 -9.20 21.48 20.67
C ASP A 69 -9.91 20.45 19.80
N ALA A 70 -10.62 19.53 20.42
CA ALA A 70 -11.33 18.46 19.73
C ALA A 70 -12.61 18.05 20.47
N ASP A 71 -13.72 18.01 19.73
CA ASP A 71 -14.98 17.46 20.19
C ASP A 71 -15.07 15.94 19.98
N MET A 72 -14.25 15.40 19.08
CA MET A 72 -14.16 13.98 18.74
C MET A 72 -12.72 13.62 18.32
N VAL A 73 -12.25 12.49 18.81
CA VAL A 73 -10.98 11.90 18.39
C VAL A 73 -11.23 10.50 17.82
N ILE A 74 -10.69 10.24 16.64
CA ILE A 74 -10.76 8.93 15.98
C ILE A 74 -9.37 8.32 16.03
N LEU A 75 -9.24 7.22 16.77
CA LEU A 75 -8.00 6.45 16.85
C LEU A 75 -7.90 5.52 15.65
N ALA A 76 -6.96 5.82 14.75
CA ALA A 76 -6.64 5.03 13.55
C ALA A 76 -5.15 4.63 13.55
N THR A 77 -4.63 4.22 14.71
CA THR A 77 -3.20 4.00 14.98
C THR A 77 -2.69 2.63 14.53
N GLY A 78 -3.46 1.94 13.69
CA GLY A 78 -3.15 0.61 13.18
C GLY A 78 -3.72 -0.51 14.06
N VAL A 79 -3.43 -1.74 13.64
CA VAL A 79 -3.93 -2.96 14.28
C VAL A 79 -2.78 -3.90 14.60
N ARG A 80 -3.01 -4.77 15.59
CA ARG A 80 -2.14 -5.89 15.93
C ARG A 80 -2.97 -7.14 16.01
N PRO A 81 -2.47 -8.29 15.57
CA PRO A 81 -3.19 -9.54 15.70
C PRO A 81 -3.33 -9.93 17.17
N GLU A 82 -4.50 -10.48 17.54
CA GLU A 82 -4.68 -11.17 18.81
C GLU A 82 -4.09 -12.58 18.70
N LEU A 83 -3.15 -12.91 19.57
CA LEU A 83 -2.36 -14.14 19.49
C LEU A 83 -2.54 -15.06 20.71
N GLU A 84 -3.37 -14.70 21.68
CA GLU A 84 -3.49 -15.42 22.93
C GLU A 84 -3.96 -16.87 22.71
N LEU A 85 -5.03 -17.07 21.94
CA LEU A 85 -5.55 -18.40 21.62
C LEU A 85 -4.51 -19.27 20.89
N ALA A 86 -3.77 -18.68 19.96
CA ALA A 86 -2.74 -19.40 19.22
C ALA A 86 -1.58 -19.85 20.14
N LYS A 87 -1.18 -18.98 21.06
CA LYS A 87 -0.16 -19.31 22.09
C LYS A 87 -0.65 -20.41 23.03
N MET A 88 -1.91 -20.33 23.49
CA MET A 88 -2.52 -21.36 24.33
C MET A 88 -2.61 -22.70 23.61
N ALA A 89 -2.87 -22.70 22.30
CA ALA A 89 -2.87 -23.90 21.47
C ALA A 89 -1.45 -24.44 21.19
N GLY A 90 -0.38 -23.72 21.55
CA GLY A 90 1.00 -24.11 21.30
C GLY A 90 1.52 -23.79 19.90
N CYS A 91 0.82 -22.93 19.14
CA CYS A 91 1.26 -22.51 17.82
C CYS A 91 2.55 -21.69 17.89
N GLU A 92 3.43 -21.90 16.92
CA GLU A 92 4.63 -21.09 16.75
C GLU A 92 4.26 -19.68 16.31
N ILE A 93 4.81 -18.68 17.02
CA ILE A 93 4.60 -17.26 16.75
C ILE A 93 5.88 -16.69 16.16
N GLY A 94 5.76 -16.03 15.01
CA GLY A 94 6.86 -15.34 14.37
C GLY A 94 7.13 -13.97 15.01
N ARG A 95 7.70 -13.08 14.22
CA ARG A 95 8.02 -11.72 14.68
C ARG A 95 6.76 -10.90 14.97
N TRP A 96 5.69 -11.10 14.21
CA TRP A 96 4.49 -10.26 14.27
C TRP A 96 3.19 -11.04 14.46
N ALA A 97 3.13 -12.30 13.96
CA ALA A 97 1.90 -13.07 13.87
C ALA A 97 2.17 -14.58 13.92
N ILE A 98 1.13 -15.41 13.75
CA ILE A 98 1.22 -16.86 13.74
C ILE A 98 2.01 -17.30 12.51
N LEU A 99 2.95 -18.21 12.66
CA LEU A 99 3.63 -18.86 11.54
C LEU A 99 2.74 -19.93 10.93
N VAL A 100 2.64 -19.90 9.61
CA VAL A 100 1.94 -20.91 8.81
C VAL A 100 2.78 -21.28 7.60
N ASN A 101 2.61 -22.50 7.12
CA ASN A 101 3.21 -22.93 5.86
C ASN A 101 2.36 -22.49 4.65
N GLU A 102 2.77 -22.84 3.44
CA GLU A 102 2.07 -22.50 2.20
C GLU A 102 0.67 -23.14 2.07
N ARG A 103 0.29 -24.04 2.99
CA ARG A 103 -1.01 -24.67 3.06
C ARG A 103 -1.91 -24.11 4.18
N MET A 104 -1.43 -23.05 4.86
CA MET A 104 -2.09 -22.42 6.01
C MET A 104 -2.13 -23.30 7.26
N GLU A 105 -1.26 -24.30 7.37
CA GLU A 105 -1.08 -25.17 8.53
C GLU A 105 -0.14 -24.47 9.52
N THR A 106 -0.49 -24.48 10.81
CA THR A 106 0.38 -24.00 11.90
C THR A 106 1.39 -25.08 12.30
N SER A 107 2.20 -24.81 13.31
CA SER A 107 3.11 -25.81 13.90
C SER A 107 2.38 -26.90 14.70
N VAL A 108 1.10 -26.77 14.95
CA VAL A 108 0.26 -27.72 15.68
C VAL A 108 -0.62 -28.49 14.69
N GLU A 109 -0.60 -29.82 14.78
CA GLU A 109 -1.39 -30.70 13.91
C GLU A 109 -2.89 -30.34 14.00
N ASP A 110 -3.58 -30.32 12.85
CA ASP A 110 -4.99 -29.97 12.69
C ASP A 110 -5.38 -28.54 13.13
N VAL A 111 -4.40 -27.69 13.40
CA VAL A 111 -4.63 -26.26 13.68
C VAL A 111 -4.17 -25.42 12.50
N TYR A 112 -5.06 -24.59 12.01
CA TYR A 112 -4.87 -23.73 10.84
C TYR A 112 -5.07 -22.26 11.21
N ALA A 113 -4.42 -21.36 10.49
CA ALA A 113 -4.63 -19.93 10.67
C ALA A 113 -4.58 -19.18 9.32
N VAL A 114 -5.41 -18.13 9.18
CA VAL A 114 -5.51 -17.30 7.98
C VAL A 114 -5.90 -15.86 8.32
N GLY A 115 -5.63 -14.93 7.43
CA GLY A 115 -6.01 -13.53 7.56
C GLY A 115 -4.98 -12.70 8.32
N ASP A 116 -5.42 -11.67 9.01
CA ASP A 116 -4.55 -10.66 9.63
C ASP A 116 -3.71 -11.20 10.79
N CYS A 117 -4.03 -12.39 11.29
CA CYS A 117 -3.32 -13.04 12.40
C CYS A 117 -2.13 -13.92 11.97
N VAL A 118 -1.83 -14.03 10.68
CA VAL A 118 -0.72 -14.86 10.19
C VAL A 118 0.36 -14.05 9.50
N GLU A 119 1.60 -14.54 9.56
CA GLU A 119 2.67 -14.05 8.70
C GLU A 119 2.53 -14.62 7.29
N SER A 120 2.91 -13.82 6.31
CA SER A 120 3.03 -14.21 4.91
C SER A 120 4.47 -14.01 4.46
N GLN A 121 4.87 -14.65 3.37
CA GLN A 121 6.16 -14.40 2.76
C GLN A 121 6.05 -13.24 1.76
N ASP A 122 6.96 -12.27 1.84
CA ASP A 122 7.12 -11.22 0.84
C ASP A 122 7.73 -11.80 -0.44
N LEU A 123 7.15 -11.49 -1.59
CA LEU A 123 7.59 -12.07 -2.88
C LEU A 123 8.98 -11.59 -3.29
N ILE A 124 9.32 -10.34 -3.00
CA ILE A 124 10.58 -9.71 -3.46
C ILE A 124 11.71 -10.04 -2.49
N LEU A 125 11.45 -9.92 -1.19
CA LEU A 125 12.47 -10.08 -0.16
C LEU A 125 12.64 -11.54 0.28
N GLY A 126 11.66 -12.41 0.02
CA GLY A 126 11.65 -13.79 0.54
C GLY A 126 11.52 -13.89 2.06
N ALA A 127 11.41 -12.77 2.76
CA ALA A 127 11.29 -12.68 4.21
C ALA A 127 9.83 -12.71 4.67
N ASN A 128 9.61 -13.09 5.93
CA ASN A 128 8.28 -13.00 6.51
C ASN A 128 7.84 -11.54 6.66
N THR A 129 6.57 -11.30 6.39
CA THR A 129 5.89 -10.01 6.47
C THR A 129 4.46 -10.21 6.96
N ILE A 130 3.76 -9.11 7.22
CA ILE A 130 2.32 -9.10 7.50
C ILE A 130 1.56 -8.48 6.33
N SER A 131 0.35 -8.97 6.10
CA SER A 131 -0.54 -8.43 5.08
C SER A 131 -1.95 -8.30 5.66
N HIS A 132 -2.26 -7.11 6.18
CA HIS A 132 -3.58 -6.79 6.74
C HIS A 132 -4.53 -6.32 5.62
N LEU A 133 -4.67 -7.15 4.59
CA LEU A 133 -5.52 -6.88 3.42
C LEU A 133 -6.60 -7.95 3.28
N GLY A 134 -7.84 -7.51 3.11
CA GLY A 134 -8.97 -8.41 2.89
C GLY A 134 -8.77 -9.34 1.68
N THR A 135 -8.12 -8.87 0.62
CA THR A 135 -7.76 -9.69 -0.55
C THR A 135 -6.80 -10.83 -0.19
N THR A 136 -5.82 -10.59 0.68
CA THR A 136 -4.92 -11.62 1.20
C THR A 136 -5.68 -12.63 2.05
N ALA A 137 -6.51 -12.18 2.98
CA ALA A 137 -7.32 -13.04 3.84
C ALA A 137 -8.24 -13.97 3.01
N VAL A 138 -8.89 -13.45 1.97
CA VAL A 138 -9.73 -14.24 1.05
C VAL A 138 -8.90 -15.27 0.28
N ARG A 139 -7.72 -14.93 -0.22
CA ARG A 139 -6.83 -15.86 -0.93
C ARG A 139 -6.35 -16.97 0.00
N GLN A 140 -5.95 -16.64 1.22
CA GLN A 140 -5.54 -17.61 2.25
C GLN A 140 -6.69 -18.54 2.63
N SER A 141 -7.90 -18.01 2.84
CA SER A 141 -9.09 -18.82 3.15
C SER A 141 -9.44 -19.81 2.03
N LYS A 142 -9.30 -19.41 0.76
CA LYS A 142 -9.49 -20.32 -0.39
C LYS A 142 -8.42 -21.41 -0.44
N THR A 143 -7.18 -21.08 -0.07
CA THR A 143 -6.09 -22.06 0.04
C THR A 143 -6.39 -23.04 1.15
N LEU A 144 -6.76 -22.55 2.34
CA LEU A 144 -7.14 -23.39 3.48
C LEU A 144 -8.32 -24.33 3.14
N ALA A 145 -9.38 -23.82 2.52
CA ALA A 145 -10.52 -24.63 2.13
C ALA A 145 -10.13 -25.81 1.23
N ARG A 146 -9.14 -25.63 0.36
CA ARG A 146 -8.57 -26.72 -0.46
C ARG A 146 -7.72 -27.67 0.39
N THR A 147 -6.90 -27.14 1.31
CA THR A 147 -6.07 -27.93 2.22
C THR A 147 -6.91 -28.91 3.03
N ILE A 148 -7.92 -28.42 3.76
CA ILE A 148 -8.76 -29.26 4.63
C ILE A 148 -9.65 -30.26 3.88
N THR A 149 -9.91 -30.02 2.58
CA THR A 149 -10.63 -30.96 1.72
C THR A 149 -9.70 -31.91 0.97
N GLY A 150 -8.41 -31.98 1.32
CA GLY A 150 -7.43 -32.88 0.71
C GLY A 150 -7.04 -32.52 -0.73
N ARG A 151 -7.40 -31.32 -1.21
CA ARG A 151 -7.03 -30.86 -2.55
C ARG A 151 -5.64 -30.24 -2.55
N LYS A 152 -4.91 -30.37 -3.65
CA LYS A 152 -3.64 -29.66 -3.83
C LYS A 152 -3.85 -28.15 -3.71
N SER A 153 -3.10 -27.52 -2.82
CA SER A 153 -3.17 -26.08 -2.57
C SER A 153 -1.80 -25.53 -2.22
N LYS A 154 -1.58 -24.28 -2.62
CA LYS A 154 -0.39 -23.51 -2.28
C LYS A 154 -0.77 -22.04 -2.23
N PHE A 155 -0.44 -21.36 -1.15
CA PHE A 155 -0.51 -19.91 -1.05
C PHE A 155 0.80 -19.32 -1.56
N ASN A 156 0.69 -18.41 -2.51
CA ASN A 156 1.85 -17.70 -3.06
C ASN A 156 2.21 -16.49 -2.17
N PRO A 157 3.49 -16.11 -2.13
CA PRO A 157 3.94 -14.90 -1.45
C PRO A 157 3.12 -13.65 -1.83
N VAL A 158 3.20 -12.62 -1.02
CA VAL A 158 2.43 -11.38 -1.15
C VAL A 158 3.29 -10.22 -1.65
N LEU A 159 2.66 -9.27 -2.33
CA LEU A 159 3.25 -7.99 -2.73
C LEU A 159 2.61 -6.80 -2.01
N ASN A 160 1.64 -7.06 -1.13
CA ASN A 160 0.87 -6.03 -0.43
C ASN A 160 0.26 -4.98 -1.38
N SER A 161 -0.22 -5.45 -2.55
CA SER A 161 -0.88 -4.60 -3.53
C SER A 161 -2.15 -4.00 -2.94
N MET A 162 -2.25 -2.67 -2.97
CA MET A 162 -3.35 -1.93 -2.36
C MET A 162 -3.77 -0.74 -3.20
N VAL A 163 -5.05 -0.40 -3.09
CA VAL A 163 -5.58 0.88 -3.57
C VAL A 163 -6.50 1.47 -2.50
N SER A 164 -6.60 2.80 -2.48
CA SER A 164 -7.53 3.52 -1.63
C SER A 164 -7.95 4.84 -2.28
N LYS A 165 -8.92 5.52 -1.67
CA LYS A 165 -9.44 6.78 -2.20
C LYS A 165 -9.55 7.84 -1.11
N VAL A 166 -9.03 9.03 -1.40
CA VAL A 166 -9.10 10.22 -0.56
C VAL A 166 -9.74 11.34 -1.36
N GLY A 167 -10.97 11.71 -1.00
CA GLY A 167 -11.73 12.72 -1.75
C GLY A 167 -11.93 12.31 -3.20
N LYS A 168 -11.33 13.03 -4.15
CA LYS A 168 -11.35 12.72 -5.59
C LYS A 168 -10.17 11.83 -6.00
N LEU A 169 -9.07 11.87 -5.27
CA LEU A 169 -7.87 11.12 -5.60
C LEU A 169 -7.97 9.65 -5.20
N GLU A 170 -7.66 8.78 -6.12
CA GLU A 170 -7.30 7.39 -5.90
C GLU A 170 -5.78 7.32 -5.75
N PHE A 171 -5.29 6.47 -4.87
CA PHE A 171 -3.89 6.14 -4.79
C PHE A 171 -3.72 4.64 -4.61
N GLY A 172 -2.64 4.12 -5.15
CA GLY A 172 -2.34 2.71 -5.05
C GLY A 172 -0.84 2.46 -5.02
N ALA A 173 -0.47 1.34 -4.45
CA ALA A 173 0.91 0.89 -4.37
C ALA A 173 1.01 -0.63 -4.44
N VAL A 174 2.13 -1.12 -4.92
CA VAL A 174 2.49 -2.54 -4.94
C VAL A 174 4.00 -2.70 -4.80
N GLY A 175 4.42 -3.73 -4.08
CA GLY A 175 5.82 -4.04 -3.85
C GLY A 175 6.51 -3.08 -2.86
N LEU A 176 7.78 -2.81 -3.07
CA LEU A 176 8.61 -2.06 -2.15
C LEU A 176 8.53 -0.55 -2.41
N THR A 177 8.57 0.25 -1.35
CA THR A 177 8.92 1.67 -1.46
C THR A 177 10.42 1.82 -1.65
N THR A 178 10.87 2.97 -2.15
CA THR A 178 12.30 3.28 -2.31
C THR A 178 13.05 3.14 -0.99
N SER A 179 12.51 3.70 0.09
CA SER A 179 13.10 3.65 1.42
C SER A 179 13.17 2.22 1.97
N PHE A 180 12.13 1.41 1.76
CA PHE A 180 12.10 0.05 2.25
C PHE A 180 13.05 -0.88 1.45
N ALA A 181 13.18 -0.67 0.14
CA ALA A 181 14.20 -1.35 -0.68
C ALA A 181 15.61 -1.06 -0.16
N GLN A 182 15.94 0.22 0.11
CA GLN A 182 17.22 0.63 0.65
C GLN A 182 17.52 0.03 2.03
N GLN A 183 16.53 0.00 2.94
CA GLN A 183 16.64 -0.64 4.25
C GLN A 183 16.95 -2.14 4.17
N ASN A 184 16.55 -2.79 3.07
CA ASN A 184 16.83 -4.20 2.79
C ASN A 184 18.04 -4.42 1.87
N ASN A 185 18.95 -3.43 1.78
CA ASN A 185 20.20 -3.47 0.99
C ASN A 185 19.97 -3.64 -0.52
N ILE A 186 18.79 -3.34 -1.03
CA ILE A 186 18.54 -3.22 -2.47
C ILE A 186 18.89 -1.79 -2.88
N LYS A 187 19.66 -1.62 -3.93
CA LYS A 187 19.96 -0.32 -4.53
C LYS A 187 18.89 -0.02 -5.59
N PRO A 188 17.84 0.75 -5.28
CA PRO A 188 16.76 0.98 -6.22
C PRO A 188 17.14 1.97 -7.30
N VAL A 189 16.70 1.71 -8.53
CA VAL A 189 16.66 2.68 -9.62
C VAL A 189 15.22 3.16 -9.74
N VAL A 190 15.00 4.46 -9.60
CA VAL A 190 13.66 5.02 -9.41
C VAL A 190 13.40 6.13 -10.41
N GLU A 191 12.20 6.17 -10.97
CA GLU A 191 11.70 7.31 -11.75
C GLU A 191 10.26 7.64 -11.36
N LYS A 192 9.95 8.93 -11.40
CA LYS A 192 8.61 9.46 -11.22
C LYS A 192 8.23 10.27 -12.46
N VAL A 193 7.08 9.98 -13.02
CA VAL A 193 6.53 10.70 -14.19
C VAL A 193 5.15 11.23 -13.88
N GLU A 194 4.79 12.34 -14.54
CA GLU A 194 3.43 12.82 -14.64
C GLU A 194 2.91 12.52 -16.06
N ALA A 195 1.78 11.84 -16.13
CA ALA A 195 1.09 11.49 -17.37
C ALA A 195 -0.38 11.92 -17.30
N LEU A 196 -1.22 11.41 -18.19
CA LEU A 196 -2.66 11.68 -18.20
C LEU A 196 -3.44 10.36 -18.16
N THR A 197 -4.64 10.41 -17.59
CA THR A 197 -5.52 9.24 -17.50
C THR A 197 -6.06 8.79 -18.85
N ARG A 198 -6.09 9.68 -19.86
CA ARG A 198 -6.55 9.45 -21.24
C ARG A 198 -5.90 10.40 -22.22
N ALA A 199 -6.24 10.31 -23.51
CA ALA A 199 -5.69 11.16 -24.55
C ALA A 199 -5.87 12.66 -24.22
N ARG A 200 -4.79 13.44 -24.38
CA ARG A 200 -4.76 14.86 -23.99
C ARG A 200 -5.86 15.71 -24.66
N TYR A 201 -6.20 15.38 -25.90
CA TYR A 201 -7.24 16.09 -26.66
C TYR A 201 -8.66 15.63 -26.33
N TYR A 202 -8.81 14.57 -25.53
CA TYR A 202 -10.11 14.08 -25.11
C TYR A 202 -10.57 14.79 -23.82
N PRO A 203 -11.86 15.17 -23.72
CA PRO A 203 -12.36 15.88 -22.54
C PRO A 203 -12.11 15.16 -21.23
N ASN A 204 -11.84 15.94 -20.18
CA ASN A 204 -11.63 15.46 -18.82
C ASN A 204 -10.42 14.53 -18.61
N ALA A 205 -9.39 14.61 -19.46
CA ALA A 205 -8.10 14.03 -19.14
C ALA A 205 -7.57 14.59 -17.81
N LYS A 206 -7.13 13.73 -16.89
CA LYS A 206 -6.67 14.09 -15.55
C LYS A 206 -5.19 13.77 -15.40
N PRO A 207 -4.44 14.53 -14.59
CA PRO A 207 -3.09 14.17 -14.22
C PRO A 207 -3.03 12.81 -13.53
N MET A 208 -1.94 12.09 -13.77
CA MET A 208 -1.61 10.83 -13.13
C MET A 208 -0.11 10.83 -12.79
N ASP A 209 0.21 10.80 -11.52
CA ASP A 209 1.57 10.62 -11.03
C ASP A 209 1.86 9.14 -10.89
N ILE A 210 2.94 8.69 -11.51
CA ILE A 210 3.40 7.29 -11.45
C ILE A 210 4.86 7.27 -11.02
N LYS A 211 5.16 6.46 -10.03
CA LYS A 211 6.53 6.17 -9.60
C LYS A 211 6.82 4.69 -9.77
N VAL A 212 7.87 4.37 -10.52
CA VAL A 212 8.35 3.00 -10.72
C VAL A 212 9.68 2.83 -10.01
N ILE A 213 9.84 1.70 -9.35
CA ILE A 213 11.02 1.32 -8.60
C ILE A 213 11.52 -0.01 -9.17
N CYS A 214 12.76 -0.01 -9.65
CA CYS A 214 13.45 -1.20 -10.17
C CYS A 214 14.65 -1.55 -9.28
N ASP A 215 15.11 -2.79 -9.34
CA ASP A 215 16.41 -3.18 -8.83
C ASP A 215 17.54 -2.83 -9.83
N ALA A 216 18.77 -3.23 -9.52
CA ALA A 216 19.94 -2.94 -10.34
C ALA A 216 19.93 -3.64 -11.71
N ASP A 217 19.14 -4.71 -11.87
CA ASP A 217 19.00 -5.49 -13.10
C ASP A 217 17.79 -5.04 -13.93
N GLY A 218 17.10 -3.97 -13.51
CA GLY A 218 15.91 -3.44 -14.16
C GLY A 218 14.62 -4.19 -13.85
N ARG A 219 14.61 -5.18 -12.92
CA ARG A 219 13.38 -5.84 -12.49
C ARG A 219 12.53 -4.87 -11.73
N ILE A 220 11.26 -4.83 -12.04
CA ILE A 220 10.29 -3.98 -11.33
C ILE A 220 10.04 -4.58 -9.95
N ILE A 221 10.31 -3.80 -8.90
CA ILE A 221 10.15 -4.20 -7.50
C ILE A 221 9.14 -3.34 -6.73
N GLY A 222 8.64 -2.27 -7.35
CA GLY A 222 7.63 -1.43 -6.75
C GLY A 222 6.99 -0.45 -7.73
N CYS A 223 5.75 -0.08 -7.43
CA CYS A 223 5.04 0.96 -8.16
C CYS A 223 4.08 1.71 -7.23
N GLN A 224 3.98 3.03 -7.44
CA GLN A 224 3.06 3.91 -6.72
C GLN A 224 2.35 4.80 -7.75
N ILE A 225 1.03 4.94 -7.61
CA ILE A 225 0.22 5.73 -8.56
C ILE A 225 -0.77 6.59 -7.79
N ILE A 226 -0.93 7.85 -8.22
CA ILE A 226 -1.94 8.78 -7.72
C ILE A 226 -2.62 9.44 -8.91
N ALA A 227 -3.96 9.39 -8.95
CA ALA A 227 -4.79 10.04 -9.97
C ALA A 227 -6.23 10.20 -9.48
N GLU A 228 -7.08 10.90 -10.23
CA GLU A 228 -8.52 10.94 -9.93
C GLU A 228 -9.26 9.66 -10.37
N GLU A 229 -8.65 8.85 -11.24
CA GLU A 229 -9.26 7.65 -11.83
C GLU A 229 -8.21 6.65 -12.33
N ARG A 230 -8.61 5.39 -12.51
CA ARG A 230 -7.83 4.34 -13.20
C ARG A 230 -6.53 3.95 -12.51
N VAL A 231 -6.48 4.07 -11.21
CA VAL A 231 -5.33 3.64 -10.41
C VAL A 231 -5.36 2.12 -10.21
N ALA A 232 -6.52 1.55 -9.90
CA ALA A 232 -6.64 0.13 -9.55
C ALA A 232 -6.16 -0.79 -10.68
N GLU A 233 -6.61 -0.56 -11.91
CA GLU A 233 -6.26 -1.39 -13.08
C GLU A 233 -4.76 -1.39 -13.36
N ARG A 234 -4.10 -0.23 -13.13
CA ARG A 234 -2.66 -0.10 -13.35
C ARG A 234 -1.85 -0.72 -12.22
N ILE A 235 -2.31 -0.62 -10.98
CA ILE A 235 -1.70 -1.34 -9.85
C ILE A 235 -1.84 -2.86 -10.06
N ASP A 236 -2.97 -3.35 -10.57
CA ASP A 236 -3.17 -4.77 -10.88
C ASP A 236 -2.21 -5.22 -12.01
N THR A 237 -2.01 -4.40 -13.04
CA THR A 237 -1.03 -4.65 -14.11
C THR A 237 0.39 -4.73 -13.55
N MET A 238 0.77 -3.78 -12.69
CA MET A 238 2.09 -3.79 -12.04
C MET A 238 2.25 -4.94 -11.04
N THR A 239 1.16 -5.33 -10.38
CA THR A 239 1.15 -6.52 -9.50
C THR A 239 1.46 -7.78 -10.30
N LEU A 240 0.86 -7.92 -11.49
CA LEU A 240 1.15 -9.03 -12.39
C LEU A 240 2.60 -8.97 -12.89
N ALA A 241 3.06 -7.80 -13.35
CA ALA A 241 4.42 -7.61 -13.84
C ALA A 241 5.47 -8.01 -12.79
N ILE A 242 5.31 -7.55 -11.54
CA ILE A 242 6.23 -7.92 -10.44
C ILE A 242 6.11 -9.41 -10.09
N THR A 243 4.90 -9.96 -10.10
CA THR A 243 4.69 -11.40 -9.81
C THR A 243 5.41 -12.29 -10.82
N GLU A 244 5.42 -11.91 -12.09
CA GLU A 244 6.11 -12.63 -13.17
C GLU A 244 7.59 -12.25 -13.30
N GLY A 245 8.09 -11.36 -12.46
CA GLY A 245 9.50 -10.93 -12.45
C GLY A 245 9.92 -10.13 -13.66
N LEU A 246 9.00 -9.38 -14.27
CA LEU A 246 9.27 -8.59 -15.46
C LEU A 246 10.20 -7.41 -15.14
N THR A 247 11.03 -7.08 -16.13
CA THR A 247 11.86 -5.87 -16.11
C THR A 247 11.11 -4.67 -16.70
N CYS A 248 11.63 -3.47 -16.45
CA CYS A 248 11.14 -2.26 -17.11
C CYS A 248 11.27 -2.36 -18.65
N PHE A 249 12.28 -3.08 -19.15
CA PHE A 249 12.47 -3.34 -20.58
C PHE A 249 11.40 -4.27 -21.16
N ASP A 250 11.00 -5.31 -20.43
CA ASP A 250 9.93 -6.21 -20.84
C ASP A 250 8.60 -5.46 -20.95
N LEU A 251 8.24 -4.70 -19.89
CA LEU A 251 6.98 -3.99 -19.86
C LEU A 251 6.90 -2.85 -20.89
N SER A 252 8.01 -2.20 -21.23
CA SER A 252 8.06 -1.16 -22.26
C SER A 252 7.73 -1.67 -23.67
N ASN A 253 7.93 -2.98 -23.92
CA ASN A 253 7.67 -3.62 -25.21
C ASN A 253 6.31 -4.33 -25.27
N MET A 254 5.49 -4.25 -24.22
CA MET A 254 4.17 -4.89 -24.19
C MET A 254 3.11 -4.07 -24.90
N GLU A 255 2.13 -4.75 -25.50
CA GLU A 255 0.96 -4.12 -26.09
C GLU A 255 -0.03 -3.71 -24.98
N PHE A 256 -0.53 -2.48 -25.08
CA PHE A 256 -1.59 -1.94 -24.23
C PHE A 256 -2.80 -1.54 -25.06
N ALA A 257 -3.99 -1.75 -24.50
CA ALA A 257 -5.22 -1.35 -25.15
C ALA A 257 -5.40 0.16 -25.15
N TYR A 258 -5.82 0.69 -26.30
CA TYR A 258 -6.02 2.14 -26.49
C TYR A 258 -7.36 2.48 -27.11
N ALA A 259 -8.00 3.49 -26.51
CA ALA A 259 -9.00 4.33 -27.17
C ALA A 259 -8.98 5.72 -26.51
N PRO A 260 -9.15 6.83 -27.26
CA PRO A 260 -9.03 8.19 -26.74
C PRO A 260 -9.80 8.48 -25.45
N PRO A 261 -11.04 7.97 -25.25
CA PRO A 261 -11.82 8.27 -24.05
C PRO A 261 -11.37 7.51 -22.81
N VAL A 262 -10.54 6.46 -22.93
CA VAL A 262 -10.24 5.55 -21.83
C VAL A 262 -8.76 5.37 -21.52
N SER A 263 -7.87 5.71 -22.46
CA SER A 263 -6.42 5.55 -22.28
C SER A 263 -5.63 6.53 -23.15
N MET A 264 -4.34 6.68 -22.89
CA MET A 264 -3.39 7.31 -23.80
C MET A 264 -2.92 6.30 -24.85
N VAL A 265 -2.45 6.78 -26.02
CA VAL A 265 -1.87 5.90 -27.06
C VAL A 265 -0.64 5.15 -26.57
N THR A 266 0.19 5.81 -25.78
CA THR A 266 1.22 5.15 -24.94
C THR A 266 0.67 5.15 -23.53
N ASP A 267 0.43 3.97 -22.95
CA ASP A 267 -0.12 3.91 -21.60
C ASP A 267 0.83 4.58 -20.59
N PRO A 268 0.32 5.27 -19.58
CA PRO A 268 1.12 5.89 -18.54
C PRO A 268 2.16 4.97 -17.88
N LEU A 269 1.87 3.67 -17.74
CA LEU A 269 2.84 2.70 -17.23
C LEU A 269 4.03 2.53 -18.20
N VAL A 270 3.75 2.48 -19.50
CA VAL A 270 4.82 2.38 -20.52
C VAL A 270 5.72 3.62 -20.46
N ILE A 271 5.14 4.82 -20.37
CA ILE A 271 5.91 6.06 -20.22
C ILE A 271 6.82 5.97 -18.99
N ALA A 272 6.29 5.51 -17.84
CA ALA A 272 7.06 5.42 -16.60
C ALA A 272 8.20 4.41 -16.67
N VAL A 273 7.98 3.23 -17.28
CA VAL A 273 9.03 2.21 -17.40
C VAL A 273 10.06 2.58 -18.49
N GLU A 274 9.68 3.28 -19.54
CA GLU A 274 10.64 3.83 -20.52
C GLU A 274 11.55 4.89 -19.90
N GLU A 275 11.00 5.78 -19.04
CA GLU A 275 11.82 6.80 -18.37
C GLU A 275 12.79 6.17 -17.38
N VAL A 276 12.37 5.20 -16.56
CA VAL A 276 13.30 4.53 -15.64
C VAL A 276 14.35 3.71 -16.38
N SER A 277 14.01 3.11 -17.55
CA SER A 277 14.93 2.29 -18.33
C SER A 277 16.14 3.08 -18.84
N LYS A 278 16.01 4.38 -19.09
CA LYS A 278 17.10 5.27 -19.51
C LYS A 278 18.23 5.37 -18.48
N LYS A 279 17.98 5.01 -17.23
CA LYS A 279 18.97 5.05 -16.13
C LYS A 279 19.88 3.82 -16.10
N PHE A 280 19.62 2.82 -16.94
CA PHE A 280 20.43 1.60 -17.07
C PHE A 280 21.38 1.64 -18.29
N ASN A 281 21.34 2.72 -19.07
CA ASN A 281 22.18 2.92 -20.25
C ASN A 281 23.45 3.72 -19.91
#